data_d683ca076c0fb7ec0962dfb839c68c87
#
_entry.id   d683ca076c0fb7ec0962dfb839c68c87
#
_cell.length_a   1.000
_cell.length_b   1.000
_cell.length_c   1.000
_cell.angle_alpha   90.00
_cell.angle_beta   90.00
_cell.angle_gamma   90.00
#
_symmetry.space_group_name_H-M   'P 1'
#
loop_
_entity.id
_entity.type
_entity.pdbx_description
1 polymer ?
#
loop_
_entity_poly.entity_id
_entity_poly.type
_entity_poly.pdbx_seq_one_letter_code
_entity_poly.pdbx_strand_id
1 'polypeptide(L)'
;MTREVLIFGAGAVGAFYGSRIAQTGARVSVVCRSNYSAVKANGFKVTSPQYGTYQWNPTRTFPNASDTVKSKVPWDYIVVTTKALPDVGDDSAQLEGLVQDSTSIVLIQNGLGVEQPYQKRFPHATILSAVTIVSAAQPQHGEIAHNRWTRINLGPFLSDPASSSTRDAATRRAEDFVKLLTEGGVKDASVYTHAKMQLLRWHKIAINASMNPSSVLSNGGTNNAMSLDPEMYIHLKGVMDEILQTAPKVIGEPFPQDFATSERILKSTQKNTSGSRPSMWADWDQGKPMELEVILGNPIRIAREAGYDMPRLQSLYALLKMAQKNRDEARSKSKL
;
A
#
# COMPACT_ATOMS: atom_id res chain seq x y z
N MET A 1 18.56 12.46 -18.75
CA MET A 1 18.62 10.99 -18.95
C MET A 1 17.21 10.43 -18.74
N THR A 2 16.81 9.44 -19.53
CA THR A 2 15.51 8.77 -19.39
C THR A 2 15.53 7.89 -18.14
N ARG A 3 14.54 8.01 -17.24
CA ARG A 3 14.46 7.22 -16.02
C ARG A 3 14.05 5.77 -16.32
N GLU A 4 14.74 4.82 -15.71
CA GLU A 4 14.37 3.38 -15.69
C GLU A 4 13.58 3.09 -14.40
N VAL A 5 12.31 2.70 -14.55
CA VAL A 5 11.40 2.43 -13.43
C VAL A 5 10.89 1.00 -13.52
N LEU A 6 11.02 0.26 -12.41
CA LEU A 6 10.46 -1.08 -12.27
C LEU A 6 9.24 -1.05 -11.37
N ILE A 7 8.09 -1.48 -11.87
CA ILE A 7 6.92 -1.77 -11.03
C ILE A 7 6.97 -3.21 -10.58
N PHE A 8 7.27 -3.43 -9.31
CA PHE A 8 7.31 -4.75 -8.71
C PHE A 8 5.94 -5.10 -8.11
N GLY A 9 5.16 -5.91 -8.85
CA GLY A 9 3.78 -6.22 -8.53
C GLY A 9 2.77 -5.43 -9.35
N ALA A 10 2.67 -5.72 -10.67
CA ALA A 10 1.78 -5.00 -11.58
C ALA A 10 0.29 -5.43 -11.45
N GLY A 11 -0.25 -5.29 -10.23
CA GLY A 11 -1.69 -5.30 -9.94
C GLY A 11 -2.36 -3.97 -10.31
N ALA A 12 -3.58 -3.73 -9.82
CA ALA A 12 -4.35 -2.52 -10.15
C ALA A 12 -3.60 -1.22 -9.84
N VAL A 13 -3.02 -1.11 -8.65
CA VAL A 13 -2.32 0.10 -8.18
C VAL A 13 -1.01 0.29 -8.96
N GLY A 14 -0.19 -0.77 -9.05
CA GLY A 14 1.11 -0.71 -9.74
C GLY A 14 0.96 -0.40 -11.23
N ALA A 15 0.02 -1.06 -11.91
CA ALA A 15 -0.25 -0.81 -13.31
C ALA A 15 -0.80 0.61 -13.56
N PHE A 16 -1.69 1.10 -12.67
CA PHE A 16 -2.22 2.46 -12.78
C PHE A 16 -1.10 3.50 -12.68
N TYR A 17 -0.33 3.53 -11.58
CA TYR A 17 0.75 4.52 -11.44
C TYR A 17 1.87 4.31 -12.45
N GLY A 18 2.23 3.07 -12.79
CA GLY A 18 3.21 2.76 -13.83
C GLY A 18 2.81 3.34 -15.18
N SER A 19 1.53 3.21 -15.57
CA SER A 19 1.01 3.79 -16.81
C SER A 19 1.09 5.33 -16.82
N ARG A 20 0.89 5.98 -15.65
CA ARG A 20 1.00 7.43 -15.53
C ARG A 20 2.45 7.91 -15.62
N ILE A 21 3.37 7.21 -14.94
CA ILE A 21 4.82 7.49 -15.03
C ILE A 21 5.31 7.31 -16.48
N ALA A 22 4.84 6.31 -17.19
CA ALA A 22 5.22 6.09 -18.59
C ALA A 22 4.85 7.25 -19.54
N GLN A 23 3.82 8.06 -19.21
CA GLN A 23 3.46 9.25 -19.98
C GLN A 23 4.53 10.34 -19.99
N THR A 24 5.48 10.32 -19.07
CA THR A 24 6.62 11.26 -19.01
C THR A 24 7.76 10.90 -19.95
N GLY A 25 7.65 9.78 -20.69
CA GLY A 25 8.75 9.21 -21.48
C GLY A 25 9.72 8.34 -20.66
N ALA A 26 9.47 8.12 -19.36
CA ALA A 26 10.23 7.16 -18.56
C ALA A 26 10.04 5.73 -19.08
N ARG A 27 11.08 4.91 -18.99
CA ARG A 27 11.06 3.50 -19.38
C ARG A 27 10.53 2.67 -18.24
N VAL A 28 9.23 2.37 -18.26
CA VAL A 28 8.56 1.64 -17.19
C VAL A 28 8.44 0.17 -17.55
N SER A 29 9.10 -0.67 -16.75
CA SER A 29 9.03 -2.13 -16.82
C SER A 29 8.22 -2.69 -15.67
N VAL A 30 7.70 -3.91 -15.81
CA VAL A 30 6.82 -4.53 -14.81
C VAL A 30 7.23 -5.95 -14.47
N VAL A 31 7.10 -6.33 -13.19
CA VAL A 31 7.11 -7.72 -12.75
C VAL A 31 5.67 -8.15 -12.52
N CYS A 32 5.24 -9.16 -13.28
CA CYS A 32 3.91 -9.73 -13.24
C CYS A 32 3.94 -11.14 -12.67
N ARG A 33 2.88 -11.56 -11.97
CA ARG A 33 2.70 -12.94 -11.51
C ARG A 33 1.63 -13.63 -12.37
N SER A 34 0.44 -13.80 -11.86
CA SER A 34 -0.68 -14.46 -12.54
C SER A 34 -1.13 -13.78 -13.84
N ASN A 35 -0.92 -12.49 -13.97
CA ASN A 35 -1.28 -11.71 -15.15
C ASN A 35 -0.15 -11.60 -16.22
N TYR A 36 0.98 -12.28 -16.02
CA TYR A 36 2.16 -12.17 -16.90
C TYR A 36 1.84 -12.43 -18.37
N SER A 37 1.21 -13.56 -18.69
CA SER A 37 0.94 -13.93 -20.09
C SER A 37 0.04 -12.94 -20.79
N ALA A 38 -1.00 -12.44 -20.12
CA ALA A 38 -1.92 -11.45 -20.67
C ALA A 38 -1.21 -10.11 -20.92
N VAL A 39 -0.42 -9.64 -19.93
CA VAL A 39 0.30 -8.36 -20.03
C VAL A 39 1.42 -8.41 -21.05
N LYS A 40 2.14 -9.54 -21.15
CA LYS A 40 3.18 -9.71 -22.16
C LYS A 40 2.63 -9.69 -23.58
N ALA A 41 1.46 -10.26 -23.80
CA ALA A 41 0.82 -10.32 -25.10
C ALA A 41 0.16 -8.97 -25.50
N ASN A 42 -0.55 -8.33 -24.57
CA ASN A 42 -1.47 -7.24 -24.87
C ASN A 42 -1.20 -5.93 -24.10
N GLY A 43 -0.22 -5.90 -23.18
CA GLY A 43 -0.03 -4.76 -22.27
C GLY A 43 -1.19 -4.61 -21.28
N PHE A 44 -1.45 -3.37 -20.88
CA PHE A 44 -2.55 -3.00 -20.00
C PHE A 44 -3.56 -2.10 -20.73
N LYS A 45 -4.83 -2.46 -20.65
CA LYS A 45 -5.94 -1.57 -21.01
C LYS A 45 -6.40 -0.87 -19.73
N VAL A 46 -6.27 0.45 -19.68
CA VAL A 46 -6.68 1.27 -18.54
C VAL A 46 -7.95 2.03 -18.90
N THR A 47 -8.99 1.90 -18.09
CA THR A 47 -10.23 2.67 -18.18
C THR A 47 -10.34 3.59 -16.97
N SER A 48 -10.56 4.88 -17.18
CA SER A 48 -10.58 5.90 -16.14
C SER A 48 -11.54 7.03 -16.49
N PRO A 49 -12.41 7.46 -15.56
CA PRO A 49 -13.23 8.66 -15.76
C PRO A 49 -12.39 9.94 -15.94
N GLN A 50 -11.19 9.96 -15.32
CA GLN A 50 -10.32 11.12 -15.33
C GLN A 50 -9.38 11.16 -16.54
N TYR A 51 -8.93 9.99 -17.04
CA TYR A 51 -7.91 9.89 -18.08
C TYR A 51 -8.41 9.24 -19.38
N GLY A 52 -9.69 8.87 -19.44
CA GLY A 52 -10.25 8.13 -20.57
C GLY A 52 -9.83 6.66 -20.60
N THR A 53 -10.05 6.01 -21.73
CA THR A 53 -9.60 4.63 -21.99
C THR A 53 -8.36 4.67 -22.87
N TYR A 54 -7.31 4.00 -22.45
CA TYR A 54 -6.05 3.95 -23.19
C TYR A 54 -5.33 2.62 -23.01
N GLN A 55 -4.46 2.32 -23.96
CA GLN A 55 -3.56 1.17 -23.93
C GLN A 55 -2.18 1.61 -23.44
N TRP A 56 -1.57 0.81 -22.57
CA TRP A 56 -0.20 0.99 -22.11
C TRP A 56 0.59 -0.30 -22.24
N ASN A 57 1.68 -0.25 -23.00
CA ASN A 57 2.62 -1.34 -23.13
C ASN A 57 3.86 -1.04 -22.28
N PRO A 58 4.18 -1.83 -21.24
CA PRO A 58 5.42 -1.67 -20.50
C PRO A 58 6.65 -1.83 -21.39
N THR A 59 7.74 -1.14 -21.06
CA THR A 59 9.01 -1.27 -21.79
C THR A 59 9.52 -2.72 -21.78
N ARG A 60 9.36 -3.41 -20.63
CA ARG A 60 9.64 -4.85 -20.47
C ARG A 60 8.63 -5.44 -19.51
N THR A 61 8.28 -6.71 -19.74
CA THR A 61 7.42 -7.48 -18.84
C THR A 61 8.15 -8.73 -18.39
N PHE A 62 8.34 -8.87 -17.08
CA PHE A 62 9.04 -9.99 -16.46
C PHE A 62 8.07 -10.88 -15.68
N PRO A 63 8.26 -12.22 -15.70
CA PRO A 63 7.42 -13.15 -14.95
C PRO A 63 7.78 -13.21 -13.45
N ASN A 64 9.00 -12.84 -13.08
CA ASN A 64 9.55 -12.96 -11.73
C ASN A 64 10.80 -12.09 -11.53
N ALA A 65 11.28 -12.01 -10.30
CA ALA A 65 12.49 -11.27 -9.92
C ALA A 65 13.75 -11.82 -10.58
N SER A 66 13.92 -13.15 -10.67
CA SER A 66 15.12 -13.78 -11.24
C SER A 66 15.35 -13.38 -12.70
N ASP A 67 14.29 -13.37 -13.51
CA ASP A 67 14.41 -12.95 -14.91
C ASP A 67 14.62 -11.42 -15.04
N THR A 68 14.14 -10.66 -14.06
CA THR A 68 14.42 -9.21 -13.99
C THR A 68 15.89 -8.95 -13.70
N VAL A 69 16.51 -9.70 -12.78
CA VAL A 69 17.97 -9.61 -12.47
C VAL A 69 18.81 -9.90 -13.70
N LYS A 70 18.45 -10.93 -14.49
CA LYS A 70 19.16 -11.29 -15.73
C LYS A 70 19.17 -10.16 -16.77
N SER A 71 18.21 -9.24 -16.71
CA SER A 71 18.13 -8.11 -17.65
C SER A 71 19.22 -7.07 -17.46
N LYS A 72 19.89 -7.05 -16.29
CA LYS A 72 20.97 -6.13 -15.90
C LYS A 72 20.62 -4.64 -16.08
N VAL A 73 19.33 -4.29 -16.00
CA VAL A 73 18.88 -2.90 -16.11
C VAL A 73 19.21 -2.17 -14.82
N PRO A 74 19.88 -0.99 -14.87
CA PRO A 74 20.12 -0.16 -13.69
C PRO A 74 18.85 0.64 -13.38
N TRP A 75 18.10 0.21 -12.36
CA TRP A 75 16.84 0.84 -11.98
C TRP A 75 17.07 2.13 -11.19
N ASP A 76 16.51 3.26 -11.65
CA ASP A 76 16.45 4.50 -10.86
C ASP A 76 15.46 4.34 -9.70
N TYR A 77 14.30 3.70 -9.99
CA TYR A 77 13.23 3.45 -9.03
C TYR A 77 12.71 2.02 -9.15
N ILE A 78 12.54 1.36 -8.01
CA ILE A 78 11.77 0.11 -7.88
C ILE A 78 10.54 0.42 -7.05
N VAL A 79 9.37 0.38 -7.67
CA VAL A 79 8.07 0.68 -7.04
C VAL A 79 7.42 -0.61 -6.63
N VAL A 80 7.37 -0.88 -5.33
CA VAL A 80 6.80 -2.10 -4.75
C VAL A 80 5.32 -1.88 -4.45
N THR A 81 4.49 -2.66 -5.12
CA THR A 81 3.01 -2.64 -4.99
C THR A 81 2.44 -4.02 -4.73
N THR A 82 3.28 -4.99 -4.36
CA THR A 82 2.85 -6.29 -3.85
C THR A 82 2.17 -6.13 -2.50
N LYS A 83 1.34 -7.11 -2.11
CA LYS A 83 0.84 -7.16 -0.74
C LYS A 83 1.98 -7.43 0.22
N ALA A 84 1.96 -6.76 1.37
CA ALA A 84 2.90 -7.01 2.45
C ALA A 84 2.38 -8.14 3.34
N LEU A 85 2.99 -9.31 3.21
CA LEU A 85 2.63 -10.54 3.93
C LEU A 85 3.85 -11.11 4.67
N PRO A 86 4.36 -10.44 5.72
CA PRO A 86 5.59 -10.84 6.39
C PRO A 86 5.47 -12.20 7.12
N ASP A 87 4.27 -12.67 7.38
CA ASP A 87 3.96 -14.00 7.90
C ASP A 87 4.03 -15.11 6.83
N VAL A 88 4.03 -14.76 5.55
CA VAL A 88 4.16 -15.68 4.42
C VAL A 88 5.58 -15.70 3.87
N GLY A 89 6.27 -14.56 3.87
CA GLY A 89 7.64 -14.45 3.35
C GLY A 89 8.21 -13.04 3.44
N ASP A 90 9.50 -12.93 3.19
CA ASP A 90 10.21 -11.65 3.15
C ASP A 90 10.17 -11.06 1.74
N ASP A 91 9.28 -10.09 1.53
CA ASP A 91 9.14 -9.40 0.24
C ASP A 91 10.42 -8.67 -0.18
N SER A 92 11.22 -8.18 0.79
CA SER A 92 12.47 -7.46 0.48
C SER A 92 13.52 -8.38 -0.17
N ALA A 93 13.51 -9.67 0.17
CA ALA A 93 14.44 -10.65 -0.43
C ALA A 93 14.22 -10.80 -1.94
N GLN A 94 13.02 -10.55 -2.44
CA GLN A 94 12.73 -10.63 -3.86
C GLN A 94 13.42 -9.54 -4.69
N LEU A 95 13.95 -8.48 -4.05
CA LEU A 95 14.66 -7.40 -4.72
C LEU A 95 16.18 -7.60 -4.75
N GLU A 96 16.70 -8.68 -4.20
CA GLU A 96 18.13 -8.98 -4.25
C GLU A 96 18.62 -9.08 -5.69
N GLY A 97 19.76 -8.43 -5.97
CA GLY A 97 20.33 -8.32 -7.32
C GLY A 97 19.65 -7.29 -8.24
N LEU A 98 18.54 -6.65 -7.80
CA LEU A 98 17.88 -5.57 -8.54
C LEU A 98 18.27 -4.17 -8.01
N VAL A 99 18.58 -4.08 -6.72
CA VAL A 99 18.88 -2.83 -6.03
C VAL A 99 20.36 -2.51 -6.12
N GLN A 100 20.69 -1.31 -6.57
CA GLN A 100 22.02 -0.70 -6.56
C GLN A 100 22.03 0.51 -5.61
N ASP A 101 23.19 1.03 -5.24
CA ASP A 101 23.31 2.18 -4.33
C ASP A 101 22.58 3.44 -4.85
N SER A 102 22.44 3.57 -6.18
CA SER A 102 21.69 4.66 -6.83
C SER A 102 20.20 4.42 -6.91
N THR A 103 19.73 3.20 -6.62
CA THR A 103 18.31 2.81 -6.71
C THR A 103 17.52 3.38 -5.55
N SER A 104 16.34 3.93 -5.81
CA SER A 104 15.36 4.26 -4.77
C SER A 104 14.22 3.24 -4.78
N ILE A 105 13.88 2.71 -3.60
CA ILE A 105 12.76 1.78 -3.42
C ILE A 105 11.55 2.56 -2.93
N VAL A 106 10.46 2.55 -3.71
CA VAL A 106 9.20 3.23 -3.38
C VAL A 106 8.18 2.21 -2.92
N LEU A 107 7.78 2.28 -1.65
CA LEU A 107 6.86 1.30 -1.05
C LEU A 107 5.44 1.85 -1.02
N ILE A 108 4.59 1.40 -1.96
CA ILE A 108 3.14 1.72 -2.00
C ILE A 108 2.32 0.62 -1.31
N GLN A 109 2.93 -0.12 -0.43
CA GLN A 109 2.29 -1.17 0.36
C GLN A 109 1.48 -0.57 1.52
N ASN A 110 0.34 -1.21 1.86
CA ASN A 110 -0.44 -0.86 3.03
C ASN A 110 0.29 -1.26 4.32
N GLY A 111 -0.16 -0.70 5.43
CA GLY A 111 0.29 -1.15 6.74
C GLY A 111 1.36 -0.27 7.37
N LEU A 112 1.80 -0.69 8.55
CA LEU A 112 2.95 -0.14 9.28
C LEU A 112 4.09 -1.17 9.29
N GLY A 113 5.31 -0.67 9.41
CA GLY A 113 6.48 -1.53 9.53
C GLY A 113 6.85 -2.25 8.23
N VAL A 114 6.37 -1.78 7.10
CA VAL A 114 6.69 -2.34 5.78
C VAL A 114 8.06 -1.89 5.27
N GLU A 115 8.59 -0.81 5.81
CA GLU A 115 9.84 -0.20 5.36
C GLU A 115 11.08 -0.87 5.95
N GLN A 116 11.00 -1.33 7.21
CA GLN A 116 12.15 -1.86 7.97
C GLN A 116 12.85 -3.06 7.30
N PRO A 117 12.15 -4.06 6.73
CA PRO A 117 12.82 -5.16 6.03
C PRO A 117 13.68 -4.69 4.86
N TYR A 118 13.19 -3.71 4.09
CA TYR A 118 13.93 -3.12 2.96
C TYR A 118 15.11 -2.30 3.43
N GLN A 119 14.96 -1.47 4.47
CA GLN A 119 16.05 -0.69 5.03
C GLN A 119 17.15 -1.58 5.60
N LYS A 120 16.79 -2.66 6.30
CA LYS A 120 17.74 -3.63 6.85
C LYS A 120 18.54 -4.36 5.75
N ARG A 121 17.85 -4.71 4.65
CA ARG A 121 18.47 -5.46 3.55
C ARG A 121 19.29 -4.57 2.62
N PHE A 122 18.84 -3.35 2.39
CA PHE A 122 19.44 -2.39 1.47
C PHE A 122 19.82 -1.08 2.19
N PRO A 123 20.81 -1.11 3.09
CA PRO A 123 21.13 0.03 3.96
C PRO A 123 21.64 1.26 3.19
N HIS A 124 22.11 1.09 1.95
CA HIS A 124 22.61 2.16 1.09
C HIS A 124 21.56 2.71 0.12
N ALA A 125 20.46 1.98 -0.09
CA ALA A 125 19.39 2.44 -0.96
C ALA A 125 18.48 3.45 -0.27
N THR A 126 17.96 4.41 -1.03
CA THR A 126 16.93 5.32 -0.53
C THR A 126 15.59 4.60 -0.45
N ILE A 127 15.01 4.50 0.75
CA ILE A 127 13.66 3.97 0.94
C ILE A 127 12.67 5.14 0.99
N LEU A 128 11.69 5.12 0.10
CA LEU A 128 10.59 6.07 0.04
C LEU A 128 9.29 5.39 0.47
N SER A 129 8.76 5.83 1.60
CA SER A 129 7.46 5.41 2.08
C SER A 129 6.37 6.12 1.30
N ALA A 130 5.34 5.42 0.82
CA ALA A 130 4.24 6.03 0.09
C ALA A 130 2.87 5.57 0.61
N VAL A 131 1.94 6.51 0.73
CA VAL A 131 0.53 6.25 1.05
C VAL A 131 -0.34 6.74 -0.08
N THR A 132 -1.15 5.85 -0.64
CA THR A 132 -2.06 6.17 -1.73
C THR A 132 -3.52 6.08 -1.31
N ILE A 133 -4.34 6.96 -1.88
CA ILE A 133 -5.80 6.87 -1.87
C ILE A 133 -6.22 6.82 -3.35
N VAL A 134 -6.39 5.61 -3.85
CA VAL A 134 -6.78 5.31 -5.23
C VAL A 134 -7.86 4.25 -5.23
N SER A 135 -8.88 4.43 -6.04
CA SER A 135 -9.89 3.39 -6.29
C SER A 135 -9.61 2.77 -7.65
N ALA A 136 -8.89 1.66 -7.64
CA ALA A 136 -8.55 0.92 -8.84
C ALA A 136 -8.73 -0.59 -8.60
N ALA A 137 -9.15 -1.30 -9.65
CA ALA A 137 -9.32 -2.75 -9.67
C ALA A 137 -8.70 -3.35 -10.93
N GLN A 138 -8.41 -4.63 -10.89
CA GLN A 138 -8.03 -5.42 -12.07
C GLN A 138 -9.08 -6.50 -12.27
N PRO A 139 -10.22 -6.18 -12.96
CA PRO A 139 -11.33 -7.13 -13.15
C PRO A 139 -10.92 -8.35 -13.96
N GLN A 140 -10.01 -8.17 -14.93
CA GLN A 140 -9.41 -9.23 -15.72
C GLN A 140 -7.90 -8.98 -15.84
N HIS A 141 -7.12 -10.01 -16.10
CA HIS A 141 -5.66 -9.88 -16.28
C HIS A 141 -5.34 -8.90 -17.42
N GLY A 142 -4.61 -7.83 -17.11
CA GLY A 142 -4.27 -6.77 -18.05
C GLY A 142 -5.33 -5.67 -18.20
N GLU A 143 -6.50 -5.77 -17.56
CA GLU A 143 -7.51 -4.72 -17.55
C GLU A 143 -7.54 -3.98 -16.22
N ILE A 144 -7.32 -2.66 -16.24
CA ILE A 144 -7.31 -1.81 -15.08
C ILE A 144 -8.50 -0.87 -15.12
N ALA A 145 -9.38 -0.98 -14.13
CA ALA A 145 -10.47 -0.05 -13.91
C ALA A 145 -10.06 0.93 -12.80
N HIS A 146 -9.70 2.16 -13.17
CA HIS A 146 -9.53 3.26 -12.24
C HIS A 146 -10.87 3.99 -12.10
N ASN A 147 -11.40 4.05 -10.88
CA ASN A 147 -12.73 4.62 -10.65
C ASN A 147 -12.67 6.08 -10.18
N ARG A 148 -11.81 6.37 -9.19
CA ARG A 148 -11.64 7.72 -8.64
C ARG A 148 -10.41 7.79 -7.73
N TRP A 149 -10.03 9.03 -7.41
CA TRP A 149 -8.87 9.41 -6.60
C TRP A 149 -7.55 8.94 -7.19
N THR A 150 -6.56 9.76 -7.04
CA THR A 150 -5.20 9.47 -7.51
C THR A 150 -4.15 9.89 -6.47
N ARG A 151 -4.62 10.32 -5.29
CA ARG A 151 -3.74 10.89 -4.27
C ARG A 151 -2.65 9.91 -3.85
N ILE A 152 -1.43 10.42 -3.87
CA ILE A 152 -0.28 9.71 -3.34
C ILE A 152 0.66 10.68 -2.64
N ASN A 153 1.00 10.38 -1.39
CA ASN A 153 1.98 11.14 -0.63
C ASN A 153 3.19 10.24 -0.40
N LEU A 154 4.37 10.81 -0.57
CA LEU A 154 5.64 10.12 -0.38
C LEU A 154 6.49 10.86 0.64
N GLY A 155 7.38 10.13 1.28
CA GLY A 155 8.41 10.72 2.13
C GLY A 155 9.56 9.75 2.34
N PRO A 156 10.77 10.25 2.64
CA PRO A 156 11.89 9.39 2.95
C PRO A 156 11.61 8.60 4.23
N PHE A 157 11.93 7.30 4.22
CA PHE A 157 12.02 6.53 5.44
C PHE A 157 13.47 6.56 5.90
N LEU A 158 13.70 7.10 7.09
CA LEU A 158 15.03 7.38 7.63
C LEU A 158 15.26 6.55 8.89
N SER A 159 16.45 5.99 9.03
CA SER A 159 16.92 5.51 10.33
C SER A 159 17.25 6.69 11.24
N ASP A 160 17.05 6.52 12.53
CA ASP A 160 17.41 7.52 13.51
C ASP A 160 18.77 7.14 14.16
N PRO A 161 19.75 8.07 14.24
CA PRO A 161 19.78 9.41 13.68
C PRO A 161 20.32 9.44 12.22
N ALA A 162 19.57 10.05 11.29
CA ALA A 162 20.06 10.31 9.94
C ALA A 162 20.78 11.66 9.86
N SER A 163 21.88 11.73 9.12
CA SER A 163 22.57 12.99 8.85
C SER A 163 21.70 13.95 8.02
N SER A 164 21.96 15.27 8.09
CA SER A 164 21.24 16.24 7.25
C SER A 164 21.42 15.95 5.77
N SER A 165 22.65 15.62 5.35
CA SER A 165 22.95 15.29 3.95
C SER A 165 22.18 14.06 3.45
N THR A 166 22.03 13.04 4.29
CA THR A 166 21.21 11.85 3.97
C THR A 166 19.75 12.22 3.82
N ARG A 167 19.21 13.04 4.74
CA ARG A 167 17.81 13.51 4.65
C ARG A 167 17.56 14.30 3.38
N ASP A 168 18.44 15.25 3.06
CA ASP A 168 18.31 16.09 1.87
C ASP A 168 18.40 15.27 0.58
N ALA A 169 19.30 14.30 0.52
CA ALA A 169 19.41 13.40 -0.63
C ALA A 169 18.15 12.57 -0.81
N ALA A 170 17.62 11.97 0.25
CA ALA A 170 16.41 11.18 0.21
C ALA A 170 15.15 12.02 -0.14
N THR A 171 15.10 13.28 0.37
CA THR A 171 14.02 14.22 0.03
C THR A 171 14.06 14.58 -1.45
N ARG A 172 15.21 14.88 -2.02
CA ARG A 172 15.35 15.14 -3.47
C ARG A 172 14.89 13.93 -4.31
N ARG A 173 15.18 12.70 -3.87
CA ARG A 173 14.69 11.49 -4.57
C ARG A 173 13.18 11.37 -4.50
N ALA A 174 12.55 11.75 -3.39
CA ALA A 174 11.09 11.79 -3.26
C ALA A 174 10.47 12.87 -4.17
N GLU A 175 11.08 14.07 -4.22
CA GLU A 175 10.67 15.18 -5.09
C GLU A 175 10.76 14.80 -6.58
N ASP A 176 11.86 14.17 -7.00
CA ASP A 176 12.03 13.65 -8.37
C ASP A 176 10.94 12.64 -8.73
N PHE A 177 10.58 11.73 -7.80
CA PHE A 177 9.54 10.75 -8.05
C PHE A 177 8.14 11.40 -8.10
N VAL A 178 7.84 12.35 -7.21
CA VAL A 178 6.59 13.14 -7.26
C VAL A 178 6.49 13.92 -8.56
N LYS A 179 7.59 14.47 -9.06
CA LYS A 179 7.65 15.14 -10.37
C LYS A 179 7.25 14.19 -11.50
N LEU A 180 7.78 12.95 -11.52
CA LEU A 180 7.36 11.94 -12.50
C LEU A 180 5.84 11.67 -12.43
N LEU A 181 5.27 11.59 -11.24
CA LEU A 181 3.84 11.38 -11.06
C LEU A 181 3.03 12.57 -11.56
N THR A 182 3.42 13.80 -11.22
CA THR A 182 2.69 15.02 -11.58
C THR A 182 2.78 15.32 -13.08
N GLU A 183 3.93 15.15 -13.70
CA GLU A 183 4.11 15.23 -15.15
C GLU A 183 3.31 14.12 -15.88
N GLY A 184 3.17 12.95 -15.26
CA GLY A 184 2.28 11.87 -15.70
C GLY A 184 0.79 12.16 -15.49
N GLY A 185 0.43 13.32 -14.92
CA GLY A 185 -0.96 13.77 -14.73
C GLY A 185 -1.58 13.45 -13.37
N VAL A 186 -0.81 12.88 -12.41
CA VAL A 186 -1.26 12.67 -11.02
C VAL A 186 -1.07 13.96 -10.24
N LYS A 187 -2.10 14.83 -10.23
CA LYS A 187 -2.01 16.20 -9.71
C LYS A 187 -1.95 16.29 -8.18
N ASP A 188 -2.42 15.27 -7.47
CA ASP A 188 -2.49 15.21 -6.00
C ASP A 188 -1.39 14.32 -5.40
N ALA A 189 -0.17 14.46 -5.94
CA ALA A 189 1.06 13.88 -5.39
C ALA A 189 1.83 14.93 -4.58
N SER A 190 2.36 14.54 -3.40
CA SER A 190 3.09 15.45 -2.51
C SER A 190 4.22 14.75 -1.76
N VAL A 191 5.26 15.52 -1.39
CA VAL A 191 6.35 15.06 -0.52
C VAL A 191 6.08 15.47 0.92
N TYR A 192 6.28 14.54 1.85
CA TYR A 192 6.16 14.74 3.30
C TYR A 192 7.49 14.43 3.99
N THR A 193 7.72 15.02 5.15
CA THR A 193 8.81 14.62 6.05
C THR A 193 8.60 13.19 6.55
N HIS A 194 9.66 12.57 7.08
CA HIS A 194 9.56 11.22 7.67
C HIS A 194 8.44 11.14 8.71
N ALA A 195 8.43 12.01 9.71
CA ALA A 195 7.42 12.00 10.78
C ALA A 195 6.00 12.19 10.25
N LYS A 196 5.78 13.18 9.35
CA LYS A 196 4.47 13.42 8.74
C LYS A 196 4.01 12.21 7.91
N MET A 197 4.93 11.51 7.22
CA MET A 197 4.61 10.28 6.49
C MET A 197 4.20 9.15 7.42
N GLN A 198 4.89 8.96 8.56
CA GLN A 198 4.50 7.95 9.55
C GLN A 198 3.14 8.27 10.16
N LEU A 199 2.86 9.52 10.53
CA LEU A 199 1.52 9.95 10.96
C LEU A 199 0.46 9.68 9.90
N LEU A 200 0.74 9.92 8.61
CA LEU A 200 -0.18 9.61 7.53
C LEU A 200 -0.45 8.11 7.40
N ARG A 201 0.58 7.27 7.57
CA ARG A 201 0.40 5.81 7.62
C ARG A 201 -0.51 5.40 8.76
N TRP A 202 -0.27 5.91 9.97
CA TRP A 202 -1.13 5.66 11.13
C TRP A 202 -2.56 6.13 10.89
N HIS A 203 -2.75 7.31 10.28
CA HIS A 203 -4.08 7.82 9.95
C HIS A 203 -4.81 6.90 8.94
N LYS A 204 -4.11 6.40 7.92
CA LYS A 204 -4.69 5.43 6.99
C LYS A 204 -4.98 4.09 7.68
N ILE A 205 -4.12 3.67 8.63
CA ILE A 205 -4.37 2.47 9.44
C ILE A 205 -5.63 2.63 10.29
N ALA A 206 -5.92 3.79 10.86
CA ALA A 206 -7.16 3.99 11.60
C ALA A 206 -8.40 3.63 10.75
N ILE A 207 -8.39 3.96 9.46
CA ILE A 207 -9.46 3.58 8.52
C ILE A 207 -9.40 2.09 8.19
N ASN A 208 -8.24 1.60 7.79
CA ASN A 208 -8.11 0.21 7.33
C ASN A 208 -8.34 -0.79 8.46
N ALA A 209 -7.76 -0.56 9.63
CA ALA A 209 -7.82 -1.47 10.77
C ALA A 209 -9.17 -1.45 11.51
N SER A 210 -10.02 -0.46 11.24
CA SER A 210 -11.42 -0.48 11.68
C SER A 210 -12.32 -1.14 10.63
N MET A 211 -12.27 -0.69 9.38
CA MET A 211 -13.20 -1.13 8.33
C MET A 211 -12.90 -2.53 7.80
N ASN A 212 -11.63 -2.85 7.54
CA ASN A 212 -11.24 -4.10 6.90
C ASN A 212 -11.62 -5.35 7.74
N PRO A 213 -11.20 -5.46 9.01
CA PRO A 213 -11.56 -6.59 9.85
C PRO A 213 -13.06 -6.67 10.10
N SER A 214 -13.71 -5.54 10.30
CA SER A 214 -15.16 -5.48 10.55
C SER A 214 -15.97 -5.98 9.37
N SER A 215 -15.55 -5.68 8.14
CA SER A 215 -16.21 -6.21 6.94
C SER A 215 -16.08 -7.73 6.84
N VAL A 216 -14.92 -8.30 7.20
CA VAL A 216 -14.71 -9.75 7.21
C VAL A 216 -15.58 -10.40 8.30
N LEU A 217 -15.56 -9.87 9.51
CA LEU A 217 -16.30 -10.43 10.66
C LEU A 217 -17.81 -10.25 10.53
N SER A 218 -18.28 -9.23 9.79
CA SER A 218 -19.70 -9.03 9.47
C SER A 218 -20.13 -9.71 8.16
N ASN A 219 -19.34 -10.67 7.66
CA ASN A 219 -19.63 -11.43 6.45
C ASN A 219 -19.88 -10.56 5.21
N GLY A 220 -19.02 -9.56 4.98
CA GLY A 220 -19.03 -8.72 3.79
C GLY A 220 -19.80 -7.40 3.93
N GLY A 221 -19.92 -6.88 5.12
CA GLY A 221 -20.47 -5.54 5.36
C GLY A 221 -19.79 -4.49 4.48
N THR A 222 -20.59 -3.65 3.78
CA THR A 222 -20.05 -2.52 2.99
C THR A 222 -19.63 -1.38 3.90
N ASN A 223 -18.68 -0.56 3.43
CA ASN A 223 -18.22 0.60 4.21
C ASN A 223 -19.37 1.50 4.66
N ASN A 224 -20.31 1.79 3.76
CA ASN A 224 -21.48 2.61 4.04
C ASN A 224 -22.42 1.94 5.05
N ALA A 225 -22.82 0.69 4.81
CA ALA A 225 -23.77 -0.02 5.70
C ALA A 225 -23.23 -0.14 7.13
N MET A 226 -21.96 -0.52 7.30
CA MET A 226 -21.32 -0.60 8.61
C MET A 226 -21.26 0.76 9.32
N SER A 227 -21.07 1.86 8.58
CA SER A 227 -20.99 3.21 9.17
C SER A 227 -22.36 3.79 9.52
N LEU A 228 -23.44 3.25 8.97
CA LEU A 228 -24.84 3.67 9.25
C LEU A 228 -25.48 2.89 10.39
N ASP A 229 -25.04 1.65 10.63
CA ASP A 229 -25.50 0.85 11.75
C ASP A 229 -25.01 1.44 13.08
N PRO A 230 -25.87 1.67 14.08
CA PRO A 230 -25.51 2.35 15.32
C PRO A 230 -24.43 1.62 16.12
N GLU A 231 -24.50 0.31 16.26
CA GLU A 231 -23.52 -0.48 17.03
C GLU A 231 -22.18 -0.58 16.28
N MET A 232 -22.23 -0.77 14.97
CA MET A 232 -21.04 -0.77 14.13
C MET A 232 -20.38 0.62 14.11
N TYR A 233 -21.14 1.70 14.14
CA TYR A 233 -20.60 3.06 14.23
C TYR A 233 -19.78 3.24 15.52
N ILE A 234 -20.34 2.83 16.67
CA ILE A 234 -19.65 2.87 17.97
C ILE A 234 -18.36 2.06 17.94
N HIS A 235 -18.44 0.84 17.39
CA HIS A 235 -17.29 -0.04 17.23
C HIS A 235 -16.20 0.58 16.35
N LEU A 236 -16.54 0.97 15.12
CA LEU A 236 -15.61 1.56 14.15
C LEU A 236 -14.95 2.83 14.68
N LYS A 237 -15.75 3.72 15.29
CA LYS A 237 -15.24 4.93 15.93
C LYS A 237 -14.25 4.59 17.05
N GLY A 238 -14.61 3.64 17.90
CA GLY A 238 -13.76 3.25 19.03
C GLY A 238 -12.39 2.68 18.58
N VAL A 239 -12.36 1.88 17.50
CA VAL A 239 -11.09 1.38 16.92
C VAL A 239 -10.30 2.52 16.29
N MET A 240 -10.95 3.41 15.54
CA MET A 240 -10.27 4.58 14.94
C MET A 240 -9.67 5.48 16.02
N ASP A 241 -10.43 5.79 17.07
CA ASP A 241 -9.98 6.65 18.17
C ASP A 241 -8.80 6.06 18.91
N GLU A 242 -8.80 4.76 19.18
CA GLU A 242 -7.69 4.04 19.81
C GLU A 242 -6.39 4.25 19.01
N ILE A 243 -6.45 4.12 17.69
CA ILE A 243 -5.30 4.29 16.80
C ILE A 243 -4.88 5.76 16.71
N LEU A 244 -5.84 6.68 16.51
CA LEU A 244 -5.56 8.11 16.35
C LEU A 244 -5.03 8.76 17.63
N GLN A 245 -5.39 8.23 18.81
CA GLN A 245 -4.86 8.70 20.11
C GLN A 245 -3.49 8.11 20.43
N THR A 246 -3.17 6.94 19.90
CA THR A 246 -1.89 6.24 20.14
C THR A 246 -0.79 6.75 19.20
N ALA A 247 -1.10 6.98 17.94
CA ALA A 247 -0.11 7.34 16.91
C ALA A 247 0.74 8.57 17.26
N PRO A 248 0.18 9.72 17.74
CA PRO A 248 0.99 10.87 18.14
C PRO A 248 1.97 10.57 19.27
N LYS A 249 1.58 9.71 20.20
CA LYS A 249 2.42 9.32 21.35
C LYS A 249 3.60 8.45 20.90
N VAL A 250 3.37 7.57 19.91
CA VAL A 250 4.40 6.71 19.33
C VAL A 250 5.38 7.51 18.47
N ILE A 251 4.87 8.45 17.68
CA ILE A 251 5.69 9.24 16.74
C ILE A 251 6.35 10.44 17.42
N GLY A 252 5.81 10.91 18.55
CA GLY A 252 6.30 12.10 19.24
C GLY A 252 5.84 13.42 18.65
N GLU A 253 4.95 13.40 17.65
CA GLU A 253 4.40 14.58 16.98
C GLU A 253 2.88 14.51 16.87
N PRO A 254 2.14 15.63 16.98
CA PRO A 254 0.68 15.65 16.82
C PRO A 254 0.30 15.46 15.35
N PHE A 255 -0.92 14.96 15.11
CA PHE A 255 -1.47 14.98 13.76
C PHE A 255 -1.61 16.42 13.24
N PRO A 256 -1.31 16.67 11.96
CA PRO A 256 -1.64 17.92 11.29
C PRO A 256 -3.13 18.24 11.42
N GLN A 257 -3.50 19.53 11.55
CA GLN A 257 -4.89 19.97 11.75
C GLN A 257 -5.84 19.59 10.61
N ASP A 258 -5.31 19.39 9.41
CA ASP A 258 -6.07 18.99 8.23
C ASP A 258 -6.41 17.49 8.20
N PHE A 259 -5.83 16.68 9.07
CA PHE A 259 -6.15 15.25 9.16
C PHE A 259 -7.55 15.06 9.78
N ALA A 260 -8.31 14.13 9.17
CA ALA A 260 -9.68 13.91 9.58
C ALA A 260 -9.78 13.16 10.91
N THR A 261 -10.69 13.59 11.79
CA THR A 261 -11.09 12.83 12.99
C THR A 261 -11.88 11.58 12.60
N SER A 262 -12.05 10.65 13.53
CA SER A 262 -12.88 9.45 13.34
C SER A 262 -14.30 9.79 12.91
N GLU A 263 -14.93 10.80 13.53
CA GLU A 263 -16.25 11.26 13.17
C GLU A 263 -16.32 11.80 11.74
N ARG A 264 -15.32 12.59 11.34
CA ARG A 264 -15.24 13.14 9.97
C ARG A 264 -15.06 12.04 8.94
N ILE A 265 -14.25 11.03 9.25
CA ILE A 265 -14.05 9.85 8.41
C ILE A 265 -15.36 9.08 8.26
N LEU A 266 -16.03 8.73 9.35
CA LEU A 266 -17.28 7.97 9.35
C LEU A 266 -18.39 8.76 8.64
N LYS A 267 -18.56 10.06 8.91
CA LYS A 267 -19.53 10.92 8.22
C LYS A 267 -19.29 10.98 6.70
N SER A 268 -18.02 10.96 6.27
CA SER A 268 -17.67 10.89 4.84
C SER A 268 -18.00 9.51 4.25
N THR A 269 -17.76 8.45 5.02
CA THR A 269 -18.07 7.06 4.62
C THR A 269 -19.56 6.82 4.47
N GLN A 270 -20.38 7.38 5.34
CA GLN A 270 -21.86 7.33 5.29
C GLN A 270 -22.42 7.91 3.99
N LYS A 271 -21.75 8.90 3.42
CA LYS A 271 -22.15 9.52 2.13
C LYS A 271 -21.77 8.70 0.89
N ASN A 272 -20.93 7.67 1.06
CA ASN A 272 -20.44 6.87 -0.05
C ASN A 272 -21.36 5.69 -0.34
N THR A 273 -22.35 5.89 -1.18
CA THR A 273 -23.37 4.88 -1.56
C THR A 273 -22.92 3.91 -2.65
N SER A 274 -21.63 3.85 -2.99
CA SER A 274 -21.11 2.99 -4.07
C SER A 274 -21.18 1.48 -3.79
N GLY A 275 -21.58 1.06 -2.58
CA GLY A 275 -21.57 -0.35 -2.18
C GLY A 275 -20.17 -0.94 -2.01
N SER A 276 -19.14 -0.09 -1.94
CA SER A 276 -17.75 -0.54 -1.83
C SER A 276 -17.49 -1.31 -0.54
N ARG A 277 -16.77 -2.42 -0.68
CA ARG A 277 -16.24 -3.19 0.44
C ARG A 277 -14.75 -2.93 0.61
N PRO A 278 -14.21 -3.09 1.83
CA PRO A 278 -12.78 -3.01 2.07
C PRO A 278 -11.99 -4.08 1.29
N SER A 279 -10.72 -3.79 1.00
CA SER A 279 -9.85 -4.69 0.23
C SER A 279 -9.63 -6.05 0.90
N MET A 280 -9.57 -6.09 2.23
CA MET A 280 -9.38 -7.34 2.98
C MET A 280 -10.55 -8.32 2.81
N TRP A 281 -11.77 -7.83 2.60
CA TRP A 281 -12.92 -8.69 2.27
C TRP A 281 -12.69 -9.44 0.95
N ALA A 282 -12.16 -8.78 -0.07
CA ALA A 282 -11.89 -9.44 -1.34
C ALA A 282 -10.85 -10.57 -1.20
N ASP A 283 -9.88 -10.42 -0.30
CA ASP A 283 -8.91 -11.46 0.01
C ASP A 283 -9.56 -12.62 0.76
N TRP A 284 -10.38 -12.31 1.77
CA TRP A 284 -11.11 -13.29 2.53
C TRP A 284 -12.04 -14.13 1.65
N ASP A 285 -12.86 -13.48 0.84
CA ASP A 285 -13.83 -14.09 -0.06
C ASP A 285 -13.17 -15.01 -1.11
N GLN A 286 -12.01 -14.59 -1.65
CA GLN A 286 -11.21 -15.38 -2.57
C GLN A 286 -10.33 -16.44 -1.88
N GLY A 287 -10.32 -16.48 -0.55
CA GLY A 287 -9.47 -17.36 0.25
C GLY A 287 -7.97 -17.09 0.11
N LYS A 288 -7.62 -15.86 -0.17
CA LYS A 288 -6.24 -15.40 -0.19
C LYS A 288 -5.79 -14.99 1.21
N PRO A 289 -4.46 -14.98 1.49
CA PRO A 289 -3.93 -14.41 2.72
C PRO A 289 -4.30 -12.92 2.84
N MET A 290 -4.71 -12.52 4.04
CA MET A 290 -5.01 -11.13 4.38
C MET A 290 -3.76 -10.43 4.94
N GLU A 291 -3.65 -9.12 4.74
CA GLU A 291 -2.55 -8.28 5.28
C GLU A 291 -2.70 -8.03 6.80
N LEU A 292 -2.93 -9.10 7.60
CA LEU A 292 -3.22 -8.99 9.03
C LEU A 292 -2.06 -8.41 9.82
N GLU A 293 -0.84 -8.85 9.51
CA GLU A 293 0.34 -8.44 10.26
C GLU A 293 0.62 -6.94 10.12
N VAL A 294 0.59 -6.41 8.91
CA VAL A 294 0.94 -5.00 8.66
C VAL A 294 -0.20 -4.03 8.95
N ILE A 295 -1.46 -4.49 8.91
CA ILE A 295 -2.62 -3.64 9.19
C ILE A 295 -3.02 -3.68 10.67
N LEU A 296 -2.87 -4.82 11.35
CA LEU A 296 -3.29 -5.01 12.74
C LEU A 296 -2.10 -5.35 13.66
N GLY A 297 -1.31 -6.36 13.32
CA GLY A 297 -0.24 -6.88 14.17
C GLY A 297 0.89 -5.87 14.43
N ASN A 298 1.44 -5.26 13.38
CA ASN A 298 2.52 -4.27 13.51
C ASN A 298 2.09 -3.02 14.31
N PRO A 299 0.92 -2.41 14.06
CA PRO A 299 0.43 -1.31 14.90
C PRO A 299 0.41 -1.66 16.39
N ILE A 300 -0.06 -2.86 16.75
CA ILE A 300 -0.10 -3.35 18.14
C ILE A 300 1.31 -3.48 18.69
N ARG A 301 2.24 -4.10 17.95
CA ARG A 301 3.62 -4.30 18.40
C ARG A 301 4.35 -2.97 18.59
N ILE A 302 4.26 -2.07 17.61
CA ILE A 302 4.89 -0.75 17.67
C ILE A 302 4.34 0.07 18.84
N ALA A 303 3.02 0.05 19.07
CA ALA A 303 2.42 0.72 20.22
C ALA A 303 2.92 0.13 21.55
N ARG A 304 2.97 -1.21 21.66
CA ARG A 304 3.42 -1.90 22.87
C ARG A 304 4.89 -1.66 23.18
N GLU A 305 5.75 -1.61 22.18
CA GLU A 305 7.17 -1.24 22.32
C GLU A 305 7.32 0.20 22.86
N ALA A 306 6.38 1.09 22.52
CA ALA A 306 6.31 2.44 23.06
C ALA A 306 5.55 2.55 24.41
N GLY A 307 5.12 1.43 25.01
CA GLY A 307 4.43 1.39 26.30
C GLY A 307 2.92 1.64 26.24
N TYR A 308 2.27 1.47 25.08
CA TYR A 308 0.84 1.68 24.89
C TYR A 308 0.14 0.40 24.47
N ASP A 309 -1.05 0.15 25.02
CA ASP A 309 -1.93 -0.95 24.63
C ASP A 309 -3.01 -0.51 23.65
N MET A 310 -3.40 -1.46 22.79
CA MET A 310 -4.47 -1.28 21.79
C MET A 310 -5.48 -2.44 21.89
N PRO A 311 -6.30 -2.50 22.94
CA PRO A 311 -7.14 -3.67 23.26
C PRO A 311 -8.21 -3.95 22.20
N ARG A 312 -8.80 -2.91 21.58
CA ARG A 312 -9.80 -3.10 20.52
C ARG A 312 -9.16 -3.70 19.27
N LEU A 313 -8.00 -3.19 18.88
CA LEU A 313 -7.24 -3.68 17.74
C LEU A 313 -6.71 -5.08 17.98
N GLN A 314 -6.23 -5.37 19.20
CA GLN A 314 -5.77 -6.70 19.62
C GLN A 314 -6.88 -7.75 19.50
N SER A 315 -8.11 -7.41 19.87
CA SER A 315 -9.26 -8.31 19.77
C SER A 315 -9.56 -8.67 18.30
N LEU A 316 -9.60 -7.67 17.41
CA LEU A 316 -9.81 -7.88 15.98
C LEU A 316 -8.70 -8.73 15.34
N TYR A 317 -7.45 -8.45 15.71
CA TYR A 317 -6.30 -9.21 15.22
C TYR A 317 -6.35 -10.69 15.64
N ALA A 318 -6.62 -10.97 16.91
CA ALA A 318 -6.68 -12.32 17.43
C ALA A 318 -7.80 -13.15 16.74
N LEU A 319 -9.00 -12.57 16.61
CA LEU A 319 -10.15 -13.21 15.98
C LEU A 319 -9.89 -13.51 14.49
N LEU A 320 -9.38 -12.54 13.73
CA LEU A 320 -9.13 -12.75 12.30
C LEU A 320 -7.95 -13.68 12.03
N LYS A 321 -6.91 -13.63 12.85
CA LYS A 321 -5.79 -14.58 12.74
C LYS A 321 -6.27 -16.03 12.93
N MET A 322 -7.10 -16.25 13.94
CA MET A 322 -7.70 -17.57 14.17
C MET A 322 -8.66 -17.96 13.04
N ALA A 323 -9.51 -17.03 12.57
CA ALA A 323 -10.45 -17.30 11.48
C ALA A 323 -9.71 -17.65 10.17
N GLN A 324 -8.64 -16.92 9.82
CA GLN A 324 -7.81 -17.25 8.64
C GLN A 324 -7.17 -18.63 8.77
N LYS A 325 -6.60 -18.95 9.93
CA LYS A 325 -6.01 -20.26 10.20
C LYS A 325 -7.04 -21.40 10.00
N ASN A 326 -8.20 -21.28 10.63
CA ASN A 326 -9.28 -22.29 10.53
C ASN A 326 -9.76 -22.47 9.10
N ARG A 327 -9.93 -21.37 8.36
CA ARG A 327 -10.30 -21.39 6.94
C ARG A 327 -9.28 -22.15 6.09
N ASP A 328 -7.99 -21.87 6.29
CA ASP A 328 -6.91 -22.43 5.49
C ASP A 328 -6.71 -23.92 5.81
N GLU A 329 -6.87 -24.34 7.07
CA GLU A 329 -6.88 -25.75 7.48
C GLU A 329 -8.06 -26.51 6.86
N ALA A 330 -9.27 -25.93 6.87
CA ALA A 330 -10.45 -26.56 6.26
C ALA A 330 -10.26 -26.77 4.75
N ARG A 331 -9.68 -25.77 4.05
CA ARG A 331 -9.38 -25.87 2.63
C ARG A 331 -8.30 -26.92 2.30
N SER A 332 -7.33 -27.07 3.17
CA SER A 332 -6.28 -28.09 2.99
C SER A 332 -6.87 -29.51 3.11
N LYS A 333 -7.77 -29.71 4.08
CA LYS A 333 -8.48 -31.00 4.28
C LYS A 333 -9.44 -31.34 3.12
N SER A 334 -10.04 -30.35 2.48
CA SER A 334 -10.96 -30.57 1.35
C SER A 334 -10.27 -30.88 0.01
N LYS A 335 -8.95 -30.76 -0.05
CA LYS A 335 -8.14 -31.08 -1.24
C LYS A 335 -7.47 -32.45 -1.16
N LEU A 336 -7.55 -33.12 -0.01
CA LEU A 336 -7.13 -34.50 0.22
C LEU A 336 -8.31 -35.47 0.02
#